data_2dce435a46a0df38187ead161fab9bdb
#
_entry.id   2dce435a46a0df38187ead161fab9bdb
#
_cell.length_a   1.000
_cell.length_b   1.000
_cell.length_c   1.000
_cell.angle_alpha   90.00
_cell.angle_beta   90.00
_cell.angle_gamma   90.00
#
_symmetry.space_group_name_H-M   'P 1'
#
loop_
_entity.id
_entity.type
_entity.pdbx_description
1 polymer ?
#
loop_
_entity_poly.entity_id
_entity_poly.type
_entity_poly.pdbx_seq_one_letter_code
_entity_poly.pdbx_strand_id
1 'polypeptide(L)'
;LSYPITYVMNDSATSPASAVTPNSYTVEDANFALGIPTRNGASFQGWYDNAALTGSPITTLHTADAAAKTYYAKWQLNSYSINYNLNPGTGIGTPTNPASNVPSFTVDDDVQLAPPVRRGYTGSWNLNGQTVTSIPAGTTGPQNLTADWTLNHYSITYDTGETVNSPIQGLGSLPTSYTIEDGTITLPTPSRVGYTFTRWEMASAPGVAVNQIPSGSDGDAV
;
A
#
# COMPACT_ATOMS: atom_id res chain seq x y z
N LEU A 1 17.66 -35.56 39.96
CA LEU A 1 18.22 -34.37 39.29
C LEU A 1 17.29 -34.00 38.14
N SER A 2 16.90 -32.70 38.07
CA SER A 2 16.04 -32.20 36.98
C SER A 2 16.89 -31.55 35.90
N TYR A 3 16.51 -31.79 34.64
CA TYR A 3 17.16 -31.26 33.44
C TYR A 3 16.21 -30.29 32.70
N PRO A 4 16.65 -29.07 32.36
CA PRO A 4 15.79 -28.13 31.70
C PRO A 4 15.56 -28.49 30.22
N ILE A 5 14.37 -28.14 29.72
CA ILE A 5 14.00 -28.15 28.30
C ILE A 5 13.79 -26.70 27.88
N THR A 6 14.56 -26.25 26.89
CA THR A 6 14.40 -24.94 26.27
C THR A 6 13.71 -25.09 24.92
N TYR A 7 12.60 -24.36 24.71
CA TYR A 7 11.91 -24.29 23.43
C TYR A 7 12.17 -22.93 22.76
N VAL A 8 12.89 -22.97 21.65
CA VAL A 8 13.12 -21.79 20.79
C VAL A 8 12.02 -21.76 19.75
N MET A 9 11.06 -20.86 19.88
CA MET A 9 9.83 -20.87 19.09
C MET A 9 10.02 -20.43 17.65
N ASN A 10 11.08 -19.66 17.33
CA ASN A 10 11.31 -19.13 15.98
C ASN A 10 10.06 -18.43 15.41
N ASP A 11 9.41 -17.65 16.25
CA ASP A 11 8.21 -16.88 15.97
C ASP A 11 8.52 -15.37 15.86
N SER A 12 7.49 -14.56 15.65
CA SER A 12 7.60 -13.10 15.65
C SER A 12 6.76 -12.47 16.77
N ALA A 13 7.09 -11.23 17.16
CA ALA A 13 6.33 -10.51 18.18
C ALA A 13 4.89 -10.23 17.76
N THR A 14 4.64 -10.10 16.45
CA THR A 14 3.30 -9.87 15.86
C THR A 14 2.49 -11.15 15.69
N SER A 15 3.15 -12.30 15.68
CA SER A 15 2.52 -13.62 15.60
C SER A 15 3.27 -14.60 16.52
N PRO A 16 3.09 -14.46 17.85
CA PRO A 16 3.77 -15.34 18.81
C PRO A 16 3.18 -16.74 18.80
N ALA A 17 4.06 -17.73 19.03
CA ALA A 17 3.63 -19.11 19.23
C ALA A 17 3.12 -19.35 20.67
N SER A 18 2.25 -20.34 20.83
CA SER A 18 1.81 -20.77 22.16
C SER A 18 2.96 -21.40 22.95
N ALA A 19 2.93 -21.23 24.27
CA ALA A 19 3.87 -21.90 25.17
C ALA A 19 3.74 -23.42 25.10
N VAL A 20 4.86 -24.12 25.40
CA VAL A 20 4.94 -25.57 25.39
C VAL A 20 5.44 -26.05 26.74
N THR A 21 4.89 -27.18 27.22
CA THR A 21 5.26 -27.87 28.44
C THR A 21 5.49 -29.37 28.16
N PRO A 22 6.26 -30.10 29.03
CA PRO A 22 7.00 -29.61 30.18
C PRO A 22 8.29 -28.85 29.80
N ASN A 23 8.80 -27.99 30.70
CA ASN A 23 10.03 -27.26 30.53
C ASN A 23 11.22 -27.86 31.31
N SER A 24 11.03 -29.05 31.92
CA SER A 24 12.07 -29.84 32.56
C SER A 24 11.65 -31.30 32.65
N TYR A 25 12.60 -32.20 32.91
CA TYR A 25 12.39 -33.64 33.11
C TYR A 25 13.47 -34.22 34.04
N THR A 26 13.22 -35.42 34.51
CA THR A 26 14.18 -36.26 35.27
C THR A 26 14.40 -37.58 34.55
N VAL A 27 15.45 -38.31 34.91
CA VAL A 27 15.71 -39.66 34.35
C VAL A 27 14.70 -40.71 34.82
N GLU A 28 13.93 -40.38 35.87
CA GLU A 28 12.87 -41.25 36.42
C GLU A 28 11.57 -41.13 35.62
N ASP A 29 11.43 -40.06 34.82
CA ASP A 29 10.26 -39.85 33.99
C ASP A 29 10.23 -40.84 32.81
N ALA A 30 9.05 -41.26 32.40
CA ALA A 30 8.88 -42.00 31.16
C ALA A 30 9.17 -41.09 29.96
N ASN A 31 9.66 -41.66 28.85
CA ASN A 31 9.76 -40.91 27.59
C ASN A 31 8.38 -40.32 27.21
N PHE A 32 8.38 -39.08 26.75
CA PHE A 32 7.14 -38.38 26.39
C PHE A 32 7.22 -37.67 25.05
N ALA A 33 6.07 -37.49 24.42
CA ALA A 33 5.96 -36.70 23.19
C ALA A 33 6.15 -35.21 23.49
N LEU A 34 6.90 -34.53 22.65
CA LEU A 34 7.04 -33.07 22.73
C LEU A 34 5.71 -32.40 22.38
N GLY A 35 5.34 -31.37 23.13
CA GLY A 35 4.13 -30.60 22.89
C GLY A 35 4.15 -29.94 21.51
N ILE A 36 2.96 -29.74 20.94
CA ILE A 36 2.81 -29.09 19.63
C ILE A 36 2.35 -27.66 19.88
N PRO A 37 3.19 -26.65 19.58
CA PRO A 37 2.79 -25.25 19.68
C PRO A 37 1.85 -24.86 18.53
N THR A 38 1.05 -23.83 18.76
CA THR A 38 0.25 -23.17 17.72
C THR A 38 0.77 -21.77 17.48
N ARG A 39 0.70 -21.31 16.23
CA ARG A 39 1.06 -19.97 15.82
C ARG A 39 0.06 -19.47 14.78
N ASN A 40 -0.50 -18.28 15.00
CA ASN A 40 -1.42 -17.69 14.03
C ASN A 40 -0.71 -17.47 12.69
N GLY A 41 -1.37 -17.82 11.59
CA GLY A 41 -0.81 -17.65 10.25
C GLY A 41 0.32 -18.63 9.89
N ALA A 42 0.56 -19.68 10.67
CA ALA A 42 1.61 -20.66 10.39
C ALA A 42 1.19 -22.08 10.80
N SER A 43 1.79 -23.09 10.16
CA SER A 43 1.64 -24.50 10.47
C SER A 43 2.94 -25.05 11.07
N PHE A 44 2.84 -25.70 12.21
CA PHE A 44 3.99 -26.32 12.85
C PHE A 44 4.50 -27.52 12.04
N GLN A 45 5.82 -27.54 11.76
CA GLN A 45 6.48 -28.57 10.96
C GLN A 45 7.33 -29.54 11.78
N GLY A 46 7.51 -29.25 13.07
CA GLY A 46 8.25 -30.12 13.99
C GLY A 46 9.30 -29.40 14.82
N TRP A 47 9.82 -30.13 15.81
CA TRP A 47 10.96 -29.73 16.62
C TRP A 47 12.27 -30.24 16.02
N TYR A 48 13.34 -29.45 16.13
CA TYR A 48 14.70 -29.81 15.72
C TYR A 48 15.67 -29.57 16.87
N ASP A 49 16.74 -30.37 16.95
CA ASP A 49 17.81 -30.22 17.97
C ASP A 49 18.91 -29.23 17.56
N ASN A 50 18.73 -28.55 16.44
CA ASN A 50 19.71 -27.59 15.92
C ASN A 50 19.01 -26.37 15.31
N ALA A 51 19.67 -25.20 15.42
CA ALA A 51 19.14 -23.93 14.93
C ALA A 51 19.04 -23.86 13.39
N ALA A 52 19.74 -24.73 12.65
CA ALA A 52 19.67 -24.79 11.19
C ALA A 52 18.40 -25.53 10.69
N LEU A 53 17.61 -26.12 11.59
CA LEU A 53 16.37 -26.86 11.32
C LEU A 53 16.57 -27.97 10.26
N THR A 54 17.72 -28.66 10.36
CA THR A 54 18.11 -29.76 9.45
C THR A 54 17.95 -31.11 10.10
N GLY A 55 17.85 -32.18 9.28
CA GLY A 55 17.59 -33.53 9.77
C GLY A 55 16.11 -33.88 9.85
N SER A 56 15.77 -34.86 10.65
CA SER A 56 14.38 -35.28 10.88
C SER A 56 13.79 -34.58 12.10
N PRO A 57 12.49 -34.24 12.09
CA PRO A 57 11.83 -33.67 13.26
C PRO A 57 11.85 -34.64 14.45
N ILE A 58 12.05 -34.09 15.64
CA ILE A 58 12.01 -34.82 16.91
C ILE A 58 10.59 -34.76 17.46
N THR A 59 10.04 -35.92 17.76
CA THR A 59 8.67 -36.04 18.28
C THR A 59 8.64 -36.47 19.75
N THR A 60 9.71 -37.09 20.23
CA THR A 60 9.77 -37.71 21.57
C THR A 60 11.06 -37.30 22.27
N LEU A 61 10.95 -36.93 23.54
CA LEU A 61 12.10 -36.78 24.44
C LEU A 61 12.40 -38.11 25.12
N HIS A 62 13.67 -38.53 25.03
CA HIS A 62 14.20 -39.67 25.71
C HIS A 62 14.83 -39.26 27.05
N THR A 63 14.22 -39.62 28.17
CA THR A 63 14.60 -39.13 29.52
C THR A 63 15.90 -39.72 30.02
N ALA A 64 16.33 -40.87 29.50
CA ALA A 64 17.60 -41.54 29.86
C ALA A 64 18.86 -40.73 29.47
N ASP A 65 18.73 -39.69 28.62
CA ASP A 65 19.88 -38.90 28.15
C ASP A 65 20.50 -37.98 29.22
N ALA A 66 19.81 -37.75 30.34
CA ALA A 66 20.35 -37.03 31.54
C ALA A 66 21.06 -35.72 31.21
N ALA A 67 20.51 -34.89 30.32
CA ALA A 67 21.14 -33.63 29.88
C ALA A 67 20.08 -32.56 29.58
N ALA A 68 20.47 -31.26 29.71
CA ALA A 68 19.67 -30.15 29.20
C ALA A 68 19.37 -30.33 27.71
N LYS A 69 18.15 -30.04 27.30
CA LYS A 69 17.72 -30.13 25.89
C LYS A 69 17.29 -28.77 25.38
N THR A 70 17.60 -28.50 24.11
CA THR A 70 17.10 -27.33 23.39
C THR A 70 16.45 -27.78 22.08
N TYR A 71 15.21 -27.35 21.87
CA TYR A 71 14.46 -27.66 20.66
C TYR A 71 14.04 -26.38 19.94
N TYR A 72 14.18 -26.38 18.62
CA TYR A 72 13.87 -25.26 17.72
C TYR A 72 12.63 -25.60 16.92
N ALA A 73 11.62 -24.75 17.00
CA ALA A 73 10.40 -24.90 16.21
C ALA A 73 10.64 -24.56 14.75
N LYS A 74 10.12 -25.39 13.84
CA LYS A 74 10.03 -25.08 12.41
C LYS A 74 8.59 -24.78 12.03
N TRP A 75 8.38 -23.67 11.31
CA TRP A 75 7.08 -23.22 10.85
C TRP A 75 7.03 -23.16 9.33
N GLN A 76 5.87 -23.51 8.78
CA GLN A 76 5.49 -23.16 7.42
C GLN A 76 4.51 -21.99 7.52
N LEU A 77 4.90 -20.80 7.01
CA LEU A 77 4.01 -19.65 6.96
C LEU A 77 2.93 -19.84 5.90
N ASN A 78 1.72 -19.43 6.22
CA ASN A 78 0.61 -19.38 5.28
C ASN A 78 0.75 -18.14 4.40
N SER A 79 0.55 -18.31 3.10
CA SER A 79 0.51 -17.19 2.16
C SER A 79 -0.94 -16.76 1.94
N TYR A 80 -1.18 -15.43 1.98
CA TYR A 80 -2.47 -14.80 1.79
C TYR A 80 -2.44 -13.90 0.57
N SER A 81 -3.46 -13.95 -0.28
CA SER A 81 -3.56 -13.11 -1.46
C SER A 81 -3.93 -11.66 -1.11
N ILE A 82 -3.44 -10.73 -1.92
CA ILE A 82 -3.90 -9.35 -1.97
C ILE A 82 -4.61 -9.15 -3.31
N ASN A 83 -5.90 -8.86 -3.27
CA ASN A 83 -6.72 -8.62 -4.44
C ASN A 83 -6.92 -7.11 -4.62
N TYR A 84 -6.48 -6.56 -5.74
CA TYR A 84 -6.54 -5.15 -6.07
C TYR A 84 -7.68 -4.89 -7.06
N ASN A 85 -8.80 -4.37 -6.57
CA ASN A 85 -9.90 -3.89 -7.42
C ASN A 85 -9.66 -2.42 -7.76
N LEU A 86 -9.34 -2.13 -9.01
CA LEU A 86 -9.06 -0.78 -9.48
C LEU A 86 -10.30 0.11 -9.60
N ASN A 87 -11.50 -0.45 -9.49
CA ASN A 87 -12.78 0.29 -9.51
C ASN A 87 -12.78 1.43 -10.56
N PRO A 88 -12.68 1.12 -11.86
CA PRO A 88 -12.43 2.12 -12.90
C PRO A 88 -13.56 3.15 -13.06
N GLY A 89 -14.82 2.78 -12.72
CA GLY A 89 -15.96 3.66 -12.94
C GLY A 89 -16.08 4.14 -14.38
N THR A 90 -16.70 5.30 -14.58
CA THR A 90 -16.92 5.92 -15.91
C THR A 90 -15.92 7.02 -16.24
N GLY A 91 -15.03 7.38 -15.35
CA GLY A 91 -14.11 8.51 -15.52
C GLY A 91 -13.01 8.28 -16.57
N ILE A 92 -12.39 9.37 -17.02
CA ILE A 92 -11.34 9.37 -18.05
C ILE A 92 -10.06 8.70 -17.53
N GLY A 93 -9.34 7.99 -18.41
CA GLY A 93 -8.08 7.32 -18.13
C GLY A 93 -8.25 5.91 -17.55
N THR A 94 -7.32 5.04 -17.94
CA THR A 94 -7.27 3.65 -17.45
C THR A 94 -6.50 3.59 -16.14
N PRO A 95 -7.12 3.12 -15.04
CA PRO A 95 -6.42 2.95 -13.78
C PRO A 95 -5.45 1.77 -13.83
N THR A 96 -4.34 1.89 -13.10
CA THR A 96 -3.30 0.86 -12.99
C THR A 96 -2.90 0.64 -11.54
N ASN A 97 -2.56 -0.62 -11.23
CA ASN A 97 -1.92 -0.98 -9.97
C ASN A 97 -0.39 -0.89 -10.17
N PRO A 98 0.35 -0.13 -9.33
CA PRO A 98 1.79 -0.10 -9.41
C PRO A 98 2.43 -1.49 -9.31
N ALA A 99 3.45 -1.75 -10.12
CA ALA A 99 4.16 -3.05 -10.13
C ALA A 99 4.89 -3.36 -8.81
N SER A 100 5.09 -2.36 -7.94
CA SER A 100 5.64 -2.54 -6.60
C SER A 100 4.68 -3.18 -5.61
N ASN A 101 3.37 -3.19 -5.90
CA ASN A 101 2.38 -3.84 -5.06
C ASN A 101 2.44 -5.36 -5.23
N VAL A 102 2.74 -6.05 -4.13
CA VAL A 102 2.88 -7.51 -4.13
C VAL A 102 1.53 -8.22 -4.18
N PRO A 103 1.43 -9.41 -4.82
CA PRO A 103 0.15 -10.14 -4.92
C PRO A 103 -0.19 -10.96 -3.68
N SER A 104 0.75 -11.15 -2.75
CA SER A 104 0.55 -11.97 -1.56
C SER A 104 1.51 -11.58 -0.43
N PHE A 105 1.20 -12.02 0.78
CA PHE A 105 1.97 -11.77 1.99
C PHE A 105 1.82 -12.95 2.97
N THR A 106 2.67 -12.98 3.98
CA THR A 106 2.60 -13.88 5.12
C THR A 106 2.35 -13.07 6.41
N VAL A 107 2.09 -13.75 7.51
CA VAL A 107 1.84 -13.11 8.81
C VAL A 107 3.03 -12.29 9.32
N ASP A 108 4.24 -12.56 8.85
CA ASP A 108 5.46 -11.85 9.26
C ASP A 108 5.80 -10.63 8.38
N ASP A 109 5.08 -10.44 7.27
CA ASP A 109 5.34 -9.34 6.34
C ASP A 109 4.62 -8.06 6.78
N ASP A 110 5.32 -6.93 6.69
CA ASP A 110 4.77 -5.57 6.72
C ASP A 110 4.77 -5.02 5.29
N VAL A 111 3.61 -5.06 4.64
CA VAL A 111 3.49 -4.71 3.21
C VAL A 111 3.11 -3.25 3.06
N GLN A 112 3.98 -2.47 2.41
CA GLN A 112 3.68 -1.10 2.00
C GLN A 112 2.93 -1.10 0.67
N LEU A 113 1.85 -0.33 0.60
CA LEU A 113 0.97 -0.24 -0.58
C LEU A 113 1.23 1.06 -1.32
N ALA A 114 1.76 0.98 -2.53
CA ALA A 114 1.80 2.12 -3.42
C ALA A 114 0.38 2.46 -3.90
N PRO A 115 -0.02 3.75 -3.92
CA PRO A 115 -1.36 4.14 -4.32
C PRO A 115 -1.63 3.78 -5.79
N PRO A 116 -2.87 3.45 -6.17
CA PRO A 116 -3.24 3.20 -7.55
C PRO A 116 -3.12 4.48 -8.37
N VAL A 117 -2.81 4.35 -9.66
CA VAL A 117 -2.54 5.48 -10.56
C VAL A 117 -3.62 5.58 -11.63
N ARG A 118 -4.15 6.78 -11.82
CA ARG A 118 -5.06 7.14 -12.91
C ARG A 118 -4.84 8.59 -13.28
N ARG A 119 -4.71 8.86 -14.57
CA ARG A 119 -4.49 10.23 -15.08
C ARG A 119 -5.64 11.15 -14.64
N GLY A 120 -5.31 12.31 -14.09
CA GLY A 120 -6.27 13.30 -13.62
C GLY A 120 -6.94 12.99 -12.29
N TYR A 121 -6.49 11.96 -11.58
CA TYR A 121 -7.04 11.55 -10.29
C TYR A 121 -5.95 11.28 -9.28
N THR A 122 -6.27 11.48 -8.02
CA THR A 122 -5.52 10.99 -6.87
C THR A 122 -6.18 9.70 -6.38
N GLY A 123 -5.43 8.60 -6.39
CA GLY A 123 -5.90 7.29 -5.96
C GLY A 123 -5.50 6.95 -4.53
N SER A 124 -6.34 6.21 -3.83
CA SER A 124 -6.03 5.60 -2.54
C SER A 124 -6.60 4.18 -2.47
N TRP A 125 -6.02 3.34 -1.60
CA TRP A 125 -6.59 2.01 -1.34
C TRP A 125 -7.55 2.06 -0.16
N ASN A 126 -8.71 1.44 -0.33
CA ASN A 126 -9.73 1.25 0.68
C ASN A 126 -9.79 -0.23 1.08
N LEU A 127 -9.79 -0.48 2.38
CA LEU A 127 -10.02 -1.78 2.99
C LEU A 127 -11.14 -1.65 4.01
N ASN A 128 -12.27 -2.31 3.78
CA ASN A 128 -13.41 -2.30 4.69
C ASN A 128 -13.91 -0.89 5.09
N GLY A 129 -13.91 0.06 4.14
CA GLY A 129 -14.36 1.43 4.37
C GLY A 129 -13.28 2.37 4.95
N GLN A 130 -12.05 1.91 5.12
CA GLN A 130 -10.93 2.72 5.62
C GLN A 130 -9.84 2.85 4.57
N THR A 131 -9.28 4.06 4.43
CA THR A 131 -8.08 4.27 3.61
C THR A 131 -6.88 3.62 4.28
N VAL A 132 -6.14 2.80 3.52
CA VAL A 132 -4.95 2.09 4.00
C VAL A 132 -3.75 2.35 3.10
N THR A 133 -2.57 2.41 3.71
CA THR A 133 -1.27 2.56 3.03
C THR A 133 -0.34 1.37 3.25
N SER A 134 -0.75 0.45 4.11
CA SER A 134 0.00 -0.79 4.41
C SER A 134 -0.91 -1.91 4.88
N ILE A 135 -0.41 -3.14 4.83
CA ILE A 135 -0.96 -4.31 5.52
C ILE A 135 0.08 -4.67 6.58
N PRO A 136 -0.22 -4.43 7.87
CA PRO A 136 0.77 -4.62 8.93
C PRO A 136 1.06 -6.10 9.20
N ALA A 137 2.27 -6.41 9.66
CA ALA A 137 2.63 -7.72 10.18
C ALA A 137 1.65 -8.16 11.28
N GLY A 138 1.39 -9.46 11.37
CA GLY A 138 0.34 -10.03 12.21
C GLY A 138 -1.01 -10.20 11.50
N THR A 139 -1.19 -9.59 10.34
CA THR A 139 -2.41 -9.74 9.52
C THR A 139 -2.49 -11.16 8.95
N THR A 140 -3.69 -11.74 8.95
CA THR A 140 -3.98 -13.05 8.37
C THR A 140 -5.22 -13.00 7.48
N GLY A 141 -5.30 -13.95 6.54
CA GLY A 141 -6.41 -14.02 5.58
C GLY A 141 -6.23 -13.11 4.36
N PRO A 142 -6.97 -13.40 3.27
CA PRO A 142 -6.92 -12.60 2.04
C PRO A 142 -7.35 -11.16 2.28
N GLN A 143 -6.67 -10.19 1.65
CA GLN A 143 -7.03 -8.78 1.69
C GLN A 143 -7.63 -8.34 0.36
N ASN A 144 -8.80 -7.69 0.41
CA ASN A 144 -9.51 -7.19 -0.78
C ASN A 144 -9.50 -5.66 -0.76
N LEU A 145 -8.62 -5.07 -1.53
CA LEU A 145 -8.44 -3.63 -1.64
C LEU A 145 -9.27 -3.10 -2.82
N THR A 146 -9.95 -1.98 -2.61
CA THR A 146 -10.66 -1.27 -3.67
C THR A 146 -10.06 0.12 -3.83
N ALA A 147 -9.81 0.54 -5.06
CA ALA A 147 -9.33 1.89 -5.32
C ALA A 147 -10.44 2.92 -5.15
N ASP A 148 -10.16 3.96 -4.38
CA ASP A 148 -10.95 5.18 -4.31
C ASP A 148 -10.25 6.28 -5.10
N TRP A 149 -11.02 7.03 -5.90
CA TRP A 149 -10.52 8.05 -6.81
C TRP A 149 -11.07 9.42 -6.46
N THR A 150 -10.16 10.39 -6.27
CA THR A 150 -10.51 11.80 -6.13
C THR A 150 -10.10 12.54 -7.38
N LEU A 151 -11.01 13.24 -8.01
CA LEU A 151 -10.76 14.03 -9.21
C LEU A 151 -9.84 15.21 -8.87
N ASN A 152 -8.76 15.39 -9.63
CA ASN A 152 -7.84 16.50 -9.45
C ASN A 152 -8.40 17.78 -10.08
N HIS A 153 -8.28 18.89 -9.38
CA HIS A 153 -8.58 20.23 -9.88
C HIS A 153 -7.28 20.93 -10.25
N TYR A 154 -7.24 21.50 -11.45
CA TYR A 154 -6.11 22.22 -11.99
C TYR A 154 -6.44 23.71 -12.06
N SER A 155 -5.50 24.57 -11.68
CA SER A 155 -5.71 26.01 -11.71
C SER A 155 -5.47 26.59 -13.12
N ILE A 156 -6.20 27.67 -13.43
CA ILE A 156 -5.94 28.52 -14.59
C ILE A 156 -5.55 29.87 -14.06
N THR A 157 -4.31 30.31 -14.33
CA THR A 157 -3.78 31.60 -13.94
C THR A 157 -3.60 32.44 -15.19
N TYR A 158 -4.06 33.68 -15.14
CA TYR A 158 -3.96 34.62 -16.25
C TYR A 158 -2.99 35.74 -15.92
N ASP A 159 -1.93 35.89 -16.72
CA ASP A 159 -1.11 37.11 -16.75
C ASP A 159 -1.64 38.02 -17.86
N THR A 160 -2.24 39.11 -17.48
CA THR A 160 -2.91 40.04 -18.40
C THR A 160 -2.03 41.25 -18.78
N GLY A 161 -0.86 41.41 -18.16
CA GLY A 161 -0.03 42.59 -18.32
C GLY A 161 -0.74 43.91 -17.95
N GLU A 162 -1.74 43.84 -17.04
CA GLU A 162 -2.55 44.99 -16.63
C GLU A 162 -1.70 46.03 -15.91
N THR A 163 -1.99 47.30 -16.18
CA THR A 163 -1.41 48.44 -15.46
C THR A 163 -2.54 49.26 -14.79
N VAL A 164 -2.21 49.95 -13.70
CA VAL A 164 -3.16 50.73 -12.88
C VAL A 164 -4.00 51.74 -13.67
N ASN A 165 -3.49 52.25 -14.79
CA ASN A 165 -4.13 53.31 -15.56
C ASN A 165 -4.99 52.85 -16.74
N SER A 166 -5.11 51.53 -16.96
CA SER A 166 -5.90 50.98 -18.07
C SER A 166 -6.39 49.59 -17.72
N PRO A 167 -7.49 49.51 -16.96
CA PRO A 167 -8.02 48.24 -16.50
C PRO A 167 -8.56 47.39 -17.66
N ILE A 168 -8.43 46.08 -17.54
CA ILE A 168 -8.92 45.10 -18.50
C ILE A 168 -10.37 44.71 -18.12
N GLN A 169 -11.26 44.66 -19.11
CA GLN A 169 -12.64 44.26 -18.96
C GLN A 169 -12.81 42.82 -19.40
N GLY A 170 -13.80 42.14 -18.82
CA GLY A 170 -14.13 40.74 -19.18
C GLY A 170 -13.38 39.68 -18.40
N LEU A 171 -12.53 40.05 -17.43
CA LEU A 171 -11.76 39.10 -16.60
C LEU A 171 -12.67 38.34 -15.61
N GLY A 172 -13.79 38.92 -15.19
CA GLY A 172 -14.68 38.26 -14.20
C GLY A 172 -15.42 37.02 -14.69
N SER A 173 -15.39 36.74 -16.01
CA SER A 173 -15.95 35.54 -16.63
C SER A 173 -14.90 34.48 -16.99
N LEU A 174 -13.63 34.70 -16.64
CA LEU A 174 -12.56 33.77 -16.92
C LEU A 174 -12.69 32.53 -16.04
N PRO A 175 -12.61 31.32 -16.61
CA PRO A 175 -12.55 30.10 -15.80
C PRO A 175 -11.24 30.09 -15.00
N THR A 176 -11.30 29.76 -13.72
CA THR A 176 -10.13 29.77 -12.82
C THR A 176 -9.61 28.37 -12.49
N SER A 177 -10.36 27.35 -12.86
CA SER A 177 -9.96 25.96 -12.63
C SER A 177 -10.69 25.03 -13.61
N TYR A 178 -10.16 23.82 -13.73
CA TYR A 178 -10.75 22.75 -14.53
C TYR A 178 -10.30 21.38 -14.02
N THR A 179 -10.93 20.34 -14.55
CA THR A 179 -10.62 18.93 -14.28
C THR A 179 -10.45 18.18 -15.59
N ILE A 180 -9.89 16.99 -15.55
CA ILE A 180 -9.77 16.13 -16.74
C ILE A 180 -11.13 15.73 -17.33
N GLU A 181 -12.21 15.76 -16.53
CA GLU A 181 -13.57 15.38 -16.93
C GLU A 181 -14.32 16.52 -17.63
N ASP A 182 -13.81 17.74 -17.56
CA ASP A 182 -14.46 18.88 -18.19
C ASP A 182 -14.36 18.79 -19.72
N GLY A 183 -15.39 19.28 -20.36
CA GLY A 183 -15.38 19.52 -21.81
C GLY A 183 -14.34 20.56 -22.19
N THR A 184 -14.22 20.82 -23.50
CA THR A 184 -13.35 21.90 -23.99
C THR A 184 -13.77 23.24 -23.38
N ILE A 185 -12.84 23.94 -22.73
CA ILE A 185 -13.02 25.26 -22.12
C ILE A 185 -12.55 26.31 -23.12
N THR A 186 -13.44 27.12 -23.65
CA THR A 186 -13.08 28.25 -24.52
C THR A 186 -12.64 29.43 -23.67
N LEU A 187 -11.46 29.95 -23.94
CA LEU A 187 -10.94 31.14 -23.26
C LEU A 187 -11.59 32.41 -23.84
N PRO A 188 -12.22 33.25 -23.01
CA PRO A 188 -12.86 34.46 -23.48
C PRO A 188 -11.85 35.50 -23.96
N THR A 189 -12.29 36.42 -24.84
CA THR A 189 -11.51 37.51 -25.34
C THR A 189 -11.67 38.73 -24.41
N PRO A 190 -10.64 39.15 -23.67
CA PRO A 190 -10.71 40.34 -22.85
C PRO A 190 -10.66 41.61 -23.72
N SER A 191 -11.11 42.72 -23.15
CA SER A 191 -11.03 44.02 -23.81
C SER A 191 -10.30 45.05 -22.94
N ARG A 192 -9.61 45.99 -23.61
CA ARG A 192 -8.88 47.09 -22.98
C ARG A 192 -8.98 48.34 -23.85
N VAL A 193 -9.36 49.47 -23.24
CA VAL A 193 -9.51 50.75 -23.98
C VAL A 193 -8.20 51.14 -24.62
N GLY A 194 -8.23 51.43 -25.95
CA GLY A 194 -7.05 51.82 -26.73
C GLY A 194 -6.14 50.66 -27.15
N TYR A 195 -6.54 49.40 -26.91
CA TYR A 195 -5.78 48.21 -27.29
C TYR A 195 -6.63 47.21 -28.05
N THR A 196 -5.99 46.42 -28.90
CA THR A 196 -6.59 45.26 -29.55
C THR A 196 -6.00 44.02 -28.90
N PHE A 197 -6.86 43.13 -28.38
CA PHE A 197 -6.43 41.81 -27.89
C PHE A 197 -5.91 40.99 -29.07
N THR A 198 -4.74 40.41 -28.93
CA THR A 198 -4.14 39.59 -29.99
C THR A 198 -4.37 38.10 -29.76
N ARG A 199 -4.02 37.59 -28.59
CA ARG A 199 -4.17 36.13 -28.24
C ARG A 199 -3.85 35.90 -26.78
N TRP A 200 -4.31 34.74 -26.31
CA TRP A 200 -3.73 34.07 -25.15
C TRP A 200 -2.54 33.23 -25.59
N GLU A 201 -1.56 33.04 -24.71
CA GLU A 201 -0.40 32.14 -24.87
C GLU A 201 -0.19 31.38 -23.56
N MET A 202 0.29 30.16 -23.62
CA MET A 202 0.75 29.44 -22.44
C MET A 202 2.15 29.95 -22.07
N ALA A 203 2.41 30.17 -20.78
CA ALA A 203 3.76 30.55 -20.31
C ALA A 203 4.80 29.48 -20.66
N SER A 204 4.40 28.21 -20.72
CA SER A 204 5.24 27.09 -21.15
C SER A 204 5.52 27.02 -22.65
N ALA A 205 4.75 27.77 -23.47
CA ALA A 205 4.90 27.82 -24.94
C ALA A 205 4.70 29.24 -25.49
N PRO A 206 5.61 30.20 -25.21
CA PRO A 206 5.51 31.56 -25.66
C PRO A 206 5.46 31.64 -27.19
N GLY A 207 4.61 32.56 -27.70
CA GLY A 207 4.43 32.75 -29.14
C GLY A 207 3.41 31.84 -29.81
N VAL A 208 2.90 30.81 -29.09
CA VAL A 208 1.86 29.93 -29.58
C VAL A 208 0.49 30.38 -29.08
N ALA A 209 -0.43 30.69 -30.01
CA ALA A 209 -1.78 31.12 -29.66
C ALA A 209 -2.58 29.98 -29.07
N VAL A 210 -3.28 30.28 -27.96
CA VAL A 210 -4.21 29.37 -27.27
C VAL A 210 -5.56 30.05 -27.14
N ASN A 211 -6.62 29.40 -27.57
CA ASN A 211 -7.99 29.92 -27.46
C ASN A 211 -8.91 29.01 -26.65
N GLN A 212 -8.41 27.85 -26.23
CA GLN A 212 -9.15 26.88 -25.47
C GLN A 212 -8.22 25.95 -24.68
N ILE A 213 -8.75 25.34 -23.62
CA ILE A 213 -8.19 24.19 -22.95
C ILE A 213 -8.96 22.98 -23.47
N PRO A 214 -8.32 22.04 -24.19
CA PRO A 214 -9.00 20.87 -24.74
C PRO A 214 -9.57 19.95 -23.65
N SER A 215 -10.68 19.28 -23.95
CA SER A 215 -11.21 18.21 -23.10
C SER A 215 -10.13 17.15 -22.85
N GLY A 216 -10.07 16.64 -21.61
CA GLY A 216 -9.08 15.66 -21.21
C GLY A 216 -7.70 16.23 -20.93
N SER A 217 -7.53 17.57 -20.86
CA SER A 217 -6.30 18.21 -20.37
C SER A 217 -6.09 17.97 -18.88
N ASP A 218 -4.83 17.95 -18.45
CA ASP A 218 -4.41 17.86 -17.05
C ASP A 218 -3.18 18.72 -16.78
N GLY A 219 -2.97 19.15 -15.54
CA GLY A 219 -1.92 20.09 -15.13
C GLY A 219 -2.40 21.54 -15.08
N ASP A 220 -1.68 22.38 -14.33
CA ASP A 220 -2.01 23.81 -14.21
C ASP A 220 -1.73 24.55 -15.52
N ALA A 221 -2.58 25.50 -15.85
CA ALA A 221 -2.46 26.36 -17.03
C ALA A 221 -2.09 27.78 -16.61
N VAL A 222 -0.97 28.30 -17.12
CA VAL A 222 -0.46 29.65 -16.86
C VAL A 222 -0.18 30.37 -18.15
#